data_87796123cbd5e0735e0697136339dd2f
#
_entry.id   87796123cbd5e0735e0697136339dd2f
#
_cell.length_a   1.000
_cell.length_b   1.000
_cell.length_c   1.000
_cell.angle_alpha   90.00
_cell.angle_beta   90.00
_cell.angle_gamma   90.00
#
_symmetry.space_group_name_H-M   'P 1'
#
loop_
_entity.id
_entity.type
_entity.pdbx_description
1 polymer ?
#
loop_
_entity_poly.entity_id
_entity_poly.type
_entity_poly.pdbx_seq_one_letter_code
_entity_poly.pdbx_strand_id
1 'polypeptide(L)'
;MARDQGPDVVLNPQQMNILIPTVSPESVEALVFDLGGVLLDVQLQRTLRAFEALDIRGLGAAEVIDGNRACFRDLELGLITQEEFAEAVRRTFPAVAAIPDEQLLEAWNAMLMPFDVQRVELLRELGKRCPVYLLSNTNLPHRIRFRESFRERFGGSFDELFVRCFYSAELHL
;
A
#
# COMPACT_ATOMS: atom_id res chain seq x y z
N MET A 1 42.80 3.85 -22.75
CA MET A 1 42.06 2.71 -22.17
C MET A 1 40.56 3.01 -22.31
N ALA A 2 39.94 2.51 -23.35
CA ALA A 2 38.54 2.64 -23.61
C ALA A 2 37.81 1.58 -22.77
N ARG A 3 36.80 2.02 -22.00
CA ARG A 3 35.90 1.09 -21.28
C ARG A 3 34.91 0.53 -22.32
N ASP A 4 34.96 -0.76 -22.50
CA ASP A 4 34.02 -1.55 -23.28
C ASP A 4 32.64 -1.42 -22.59
N GLN A 5 31.69 -0.73 -23.20
CA GLN A 5 30.29 -0.73 -22.84
C GLN A 5 29.67 -1.92 -23.59
N GLY A 6 29.44 -3.00 -22.86
CA GLY A 6 28.69 -4.13 -23.38
C GLY A 6 27.29 -3.69 -23.86
N PRO A 7 26.68 -4.42 -24.80
CA PRO A 7 25.41 -4.00 -25.40
C PRO A 7 24.30 -3.98 -24.36
N ASP A 8 23.60 -2.83 -24.28
CA ASP A 8 22.34 -2.71 -23.56
C ASP A 8 21.34 -3.72 -24.14
N VAL A 9 21.06 -4.77 -23.41
CA VAL A 9 20.04 -5.75 -23.77
C VAL A 9 18.68 -5.10 -23.51
N VAL A 10 18.16 -4.41 -24.51
CA VAL A 10 16.76 -3.99 -24.53
C VAL A 10 15.91 -5.24 -24.72
N LEU A 11 15.36 -5.77 -23.63
CA LEU A 11 14.42 -6.88 -23.68
C LEU A 11 13.14 -6.43 -24.41
N ASN A 12 12.91 -7.01 -25.57
CA ASN A 12 11.70 -6.80 -26.35
C ASN A 12 10.50 -7.37 -25.54
N PRO A 13 9.45 -6.57 -25.26
CA PRO A 13 8.27 -7.03 -24.53
C PRO A 13 7.58 -8.26 -25.13
N GLN A 14 7.79 -8.54 -26.41
CA GLN A 14 7.27 -9.74 -27.09
C GLN A 14 8.09 -11.03 -26.84
N GLN A 15 9.24 -10.95 -26.18
CA GLN A 15 10.08 -12.12 -25.84
C GLN A 15 9.90 -12.60 -24.40
N MET A 16 9.12 -11.91 -23.57
CA MET A 16 8.65 -12.43 -22.32
C MET A 16 7.51 -13.42 -22.56
N ASN A 17 7.81 -14.59 -23.10
CA ASN A 17 6.94 -15.76 -22.96
C ASN A 17 6.94 -16.18 -21.48
N ILE A 18 6.28 -15.40 -20.62
CA ILE A 18 5.87 -15.91 -19.32
C ILE A 18 4.88 -17.00 -19.67
N LEU A 19 5.29 -18.26 -19.48
CA LEU A 19 4.37 -19.40 -19.45
C LEU A 19 3.47 -19.17 -18.23
N ILE A 20 2.43 -18.34 -18.41
CA ILE A 20 1.31 -18.31 -17.48
C ILE A 20 0.66 -19.67 -17.66
N PRO A 21 0.73 -20.59 -16.68
CA PRO A 21 0.03 -21.83 -16.78
C PRO A 21 -1.43 -21.50 -17.05
N THR A 22 -2.00 -22.08 -18.11
CA THR A 22 -3.41 -21.91 -18.42
C THR A 22 -4.18 -22.65 -17.34
N VAL A 23 -4.54 -21.93 -16.29
CA VAL A 23 -5.38 -22.47 -15.21
C VAL A 23 -6.81 -22.48 -15.74
N SER A 24 -7.44 -23.66 -15.78
CA SER A 24 -8.87 -23.75 -16.10
C SER A 24 -9.65 -23.03 -15.00
N PRO A 25 -10.60 -22.14 -15.33
CA PRO A 25 -11.42 -21.45 -14.33
C PRO A 25 -12.12 -22.41 -13.37
N GLU A 26 -12.47 -23.61 -13.82
CA GLU A 26 -13.13 -24.65 -13.02
C GLU A 26 -12.18 -25.28 -11.99
N SER A 27 -10.86 -25.13 -12.15
CA SER A 27 -9.85 -25.64 -11.20
C SER A 27 -9.44 -24.63 -10.12
N VAL A 28 -10.01 -23.42 -10.16
CA VAL A 28 -9.72 -22.39 -9.15
C VAL A 28 -10.59 -22.61 -7.92
N GLU A 29 -9.96 -23.01 -6.82
CA GLU A 29 -10.65 -23.26 -5.55
C GLU A 29 -10.80 -21.99 -4.71
N ALA A 30 -9.88 -21.03 -4.83
CA ALA A 30 -9.89 -19.75 -4.13
C ALA A 30 -9.04 -18.70 -4.84
N LEU A 31 -9.33 -17.42 -4.57
CA LEU A 31 -8.55 -16.28 -5.03
C LEU A 31 -7.95 -15.53 -3.85
N VAL A 32 -6.69 -15.16 -3.95
CA VAL A 32 -6.02 -14.30 -2.98
C VAL A 32 -5.60 -13.02 -3.68
N PHE A 33 -6.10 -11.88 -3.21
CA PHE A 33 -5.79 -10.57 -3.75
C PHE A 33 -4.80 -9.82 -2.84
N ASP A 34 -3.89 -9.08 -3.46
CA ASP A 34 -3.22 -7.96 -2.80
C ASP A 34 -4.13 -6.72 -2.85
N LEU A 35 -3.83 -5.72 -2.03
CA LEU A 35 -4.56 -4.46 -1.95
C LEU A 35 -3.90 -3.37 -2.82
N GLY A 36 -2.66 -3.00 -2.46
CA GLY A 36 -1.96 -1.88 -3.07
C GLY A 36 -1.51 -2.17 -4.51
N GLY A 37 -1.86 -1.29 -5.46
CA GLY A 37 -1.59 -1.51 -6.88
C GLY A 37 -2.52 -2.54 -7.56
N VAL A 38 -3.37 -3.24 -6.79
CA VAL A 38 -4.32 -4.24 -7.31
C VAL A 38 -5.76 -3.77 -7.14
N LEU A 39 -6.23 -3.57 -5.92
CA LEU A 39 -7.60 -3.14 -5.63
C LEU A 39 -7.72 -1.61 -5.49
N LEU A 40 -6.69 -0.96 -4.98
CA LEU A 40 -6.55 0.49 -4.99
C LEU A 40 -5.14 0.89 -5.44
N ASP A 41 -5.04 2.05 -6.11
CA ASP A 41 -3.75 2.57 -6.53
C ASP A 41 -3.02 3.25 -5.37
N VAL A 42 -1.69 3.13 -5.35
CA VAL A 42 -0.81 3.75 -4.35
C VAL A 42 0.15 4.70 -5.05
N GLN A 43 0.17 5.97 -4.62
CA GLN A 43 0.99 7.02 -5.22
C GLN A 43 1.90 7.67 -4.15
N LEU A 44 3.07 7.07 -3.91
CA LEU A 44 4.04 7.55 -2.91
C LEU A 44 4.33 9.05 -3.03
N GLN A 45 4.42 9.57 -4.24
CA GLN A 45 4.72 10.99 -4.49
C GLN A 45 3.73 11.96 -3.82
N ARG A 46 2.51 11.51 -3.57
CA ARG A 46 1.50 12.32 -2.86
C ARG A 46 1.87 12.46 -1.39
N THR A 47 2.27 11.37 -0.74
CA THR A 47 2.76 11.38 0.65
C THR A 47 4.00 12.24 0.79
N LEU A 48 4.98 12.10 -0.12
CA LEU A 48 6.19 12.93 -0.09
C LEU A 48 5.87 14.42 -0.21
N ARG A 49 4.98 14.81 -1.13
CA ARG A 49 4.51 16.19 -1.27
C ARG A 49 3.71 16.67 -0.06
N ALA A 50 2.90 15.82 0.54
CA ALA A 50 2.13 16.15 1.73
C ALA A 50 3.07 16.41 2.93
N PHE A 51 4.09 15.60 3.12
CA PHE A 51 5.11 15.84 4.13
C PHE A 51 5.94 17.10 3.84
N GLU A 52 6.30 17.34 2.58
CA GLU A 52 7.00 18.57 2.19
C GLU A 52 6.17 19.83 2.48
N ALA A 53 4.84 19.77 2.26
CA ALA A 53 3.92 20.85 2.59
C ALA A 53 3.84 21.13 4.11
N LEU A 54 4.18 20.17 4.94
CA LEU A 54 4.34 20.30 6.39
C LEU A 54 5.77 20.68 6.80
N ASP A 55 6.62 21.09 5.85
CA ASP A 55 8.05 21.40 6.03
C ASP A 55 8.92 20.21 6.47
N ILE A 56 8.47 18.99 6.24
CA ILE A 56 9.28 17.77 6.35
C ILE A 56 10.02 17.55 5.03
N ARG A 57 11.32 17.89 5.00
CA ARG A 57 12.15 17.84 3.80
C ARG A 57 13.13 16.69 3.83
N GLY A 58 13.56 16.25 2.63
CA GLY A 58 14.58 15.20 2.47
C GLY A 58 14.06 13.79 2.71
N LEU A 59 12.72 13.58 2.65
CA LEU A 59 12.13 12.27 2.55
C LEU A 59 12.07 11.83 1.10
N GLY A 60 12.51 10.60 0.84
CA GLY A 60 12.40 9.92 -0.44
C GLY A 60 11.82 8.52 -0.28
N ALA A 61 11.79 7.76 -1.37
CA ALA A 61 11.31 6.38 -1.33
C ALA A 61 12.12 5.50 -0.38
N ALA A 62 13.44 5.69 -0.34
CA ALA A 62 14.34 4.93 0.53
C ALA A 62 14.00 5.10 2.02
N GLU A 63 13.65 6.31 2.44
CA GLU A 63 13.31 6.58 3.85
C GLU A 63 11.93 6.05 4.21
N VAL A 64 11.00 6.12 3.28
CA VAL A 64 9.57 5.82 3.52
C VAL A 64 9.25 4.35 3.26
N ILE A 65 9.67 3.79 2.12
CA ILE A 65 9.33 2.42 1.71
C ILE A 65 10.40 1.42 2.13
N ASP A 66 11.68 1.75 1.89
CA ASP A 66 12.77 0.81 2.18
C ASP A 66 13.13 0.76 3.67
N GLY A 67 12.41 1.54 4.50
CA GLY A 67 12.54 1.50 5.96
C GLY A 67 13.87 2.05 6.49
N ASN A 68 14.57 2.89 5.72
CA ASN A 68 15.81 3.52 6.18
C ASN A 68 15.59 4.49 7.36
N ARG A 69 14.34 4.91 7.60
CA ARG A 69 13.95 5.61 8.83
C ARG A 69 13.12 4.69 9.71
N ALA A 70 13.58 4.46 10.92
CA ALA A 70 13.00 3.49 11.85
C ALA A 70 11.49 3.71 12.09
N CYS A 71 11.02 4.96 12.22
CA CYS A 71 9.61 5.23 12.51
C CYS A 71 8.65 4.74 11.40
N PHE A 72 9.04 4.83 10.13
CA PHE A 72 8.22 4.31 9.03
C PHE A 72 8.23 2.78 9.03
N ARG A 73 9.43 2.18 9.15
CA ARG A 73 9.56 0.72 9.22
C ARG A 73 8.81 0.12 10.41
N ASP A 74 8.94 0.72 11.58
CA ASP A 74 8.33 0.20 12.79
C ASP A 74 6.80 0.31 12.74
N LEU A 75 6.27 1.37 12.07
CA LEU A 75 4.85 1.49 11.78
C LEU A 75 4.37 0.40 10.79
N GLU A 76 5.11 0.16 9.71
CA GLU A 76 4.78 -0.88 8.72
C GLU A 76 4.77 -2.28 9.33
N LEU A 77 5.67 -2.54 10.27
CA LEU A 77 5.73 -3.81 11.01
C LEU A 77 4.72 -3.91 12.16
N GLY A 78 3.94 -2.84 12.41
CA GLY A 78 3.01 -2.80 13.54
C GLY A 78 3.67 -2.80 14.92
N LEU A 79 4.94 -2.38 15.01
CA LEU A 79 5.72 -2.32 16.26
C LEU A 79 5.43 -1.06 17.07
N ILE A 80 4.88 -0.03 16.44
CA ILE A 80 4.48 1.23 17.05
C ILE A 80 3.05 1.59 16.68
N THR A 81 2.37 2.32 17.56
CA THR A 81 1.04 2.86 17.31
C THR A 81 1.13 4.08 16.38
N GLN A 82 -0.03 4.54 15.90
CA GLN A 82 -0.11 5.77 15.10
C GLN A 82 0.28 7.03 15.88
N GLU A 83 0.00 7.07 17.19
CA GLU A 83 0.40 8.14 18.10
C GLU A 83 1.92 8.14 18.30
N GLU A 84 2.52 6.97 18.54
CA GLU A 84 3.97 6.80 18.65
C GLU A 84 4.69 7.14 17.35
N PHE A 85 4.08 6.82 16.20
CA PHE A 85 4.59 7.24 14.89
C PHE A 85 4.59 8.76 14.75
N ALA A 86 3.48 9.44 15.06
CA ALA A 86 3.38 10.90 14.99
C ALA A 86 4.41 11.57 15.92
N GLU A 87 4.59 11.04 17.13
CA GLU A 87 5.61 11.52 18.06
C GLU A 87 7.04 11.30 17.53
N ALA A 88 7.31 10.13 16.93
CA ALA A 88 8.61 9.83 16.34
C ALA A 88 8.92 10.74 15.14
N VAL A 89 7.93 11.07 14.32
CA VAL A 89 8.04 12.06 13.24
C VAL A 89 8.40 13.43 13.80
N ARG A 90 7.72 13.92 14.84
CA ARG A 90 8.02 15.22 15.48
C ARG A 90 9.44 15.26 16.08
N ARG A 91 9.87 14.18 16.72
CA ARG A 91 11.26 14.09 17.25
C ARG A 91 12.30 14.12 16.14
N THR A 92 11.98 13.53 14.99
CA THR A 92 12.90 13.46 13.85
C THR A 92 12.94 14.78 13.07
N PHE A 93 11.80 15.48 13.02
CA PHE A 93 11.62 16.72 12.26
C PHE A 93 11.09 17.83 13.17
N PRO A 94 11.98 18.60 13.82
CA PRO A 94 11.56 19.65 14.76
C PRO A 94 10.65 20.73 14.15
N ALA A 95 10.68 20.93 12.84
CA ALA A 95 9.79 21.86 12.11
C ALA A 95 8.31 21.52 12.31
N VAL A 96 7.96 20.26 12.57
CA VAL A 96 6.59 19.81 12.76
C VAL A 96 6.21 19.55 14.22
N ALA A 97 6.97 20.07 15.17
CA ALA A 97 6.75 19.85 16.61
C ALA A 97 5.33 20.25 17.08
N ALA A 98 4.71 21.24 16.43
CA ALA A 98 3.36 21.72 16.75
C ALA A 98 2.26 21.16 15.83
N ILE A 99 2.58 20.30 14.85
CA ILE A 99 1.60 19.74 13.94
C ILE A 99 0.80 18.64 14.66
N PRO A 100 -0.54 18.68 14.60
CA PRO A 100 -1.39 17.63 15.17
C PRO A 100 -1.14 16.25 14.54
N ASP A 101 -1.38 15.17 15.31
CA ASP A 101 -1.24 13.78 14.84
C ASP A 101 -2.05 13.53 13.58
N GLU A 102 -3.28 14.02 13.56
CA GLU A 102 -4.20 13.88 12.43
C GLU A 102 -3.60 14.38 11.11
N GLN A 103 -2.96 15.55 11.12
CA GLN A 103 -2.32 16.11 9.93
C GLN A 103 -1.09 15.29 9.47
N LEU A 104 -0.32 14.74 10.41
CA LEU A 104 0.80 13.85 10.07
C LEU A 104 0.32 12.53 9.49
N LEU A 105 -0.76 11.97 10.05
CA LEU A 105 -1.40 10.76 9.54
C LEU A 105 -2.10 10.98 8.20
N GLU A 106 -2.73 12.15 7.98
CA GLU A 106 -3.26 12.52 6.67
C GLU A 106 -2.16 12.61 5.61
N ALA A 107 -1.03 13.21 5.94
CA ALA A 107 0.13 13.27 5.04
C ALA A 107 0.65 11.86 4.73
N TRP A 108 0.73 10.98 5.72
CA TRP A 108 1.09 9.58 5.54
C TRP A 108 0.11 8.84 4.61
N ASN A 109 -1.19 9.00 4.84
CA ASN A 109 -2.25 8.36 4.08
C ASN A 109 -2.47 8.95 2.67
N ALA A 110 -1.83 10.07 2.33
CA ALA A 110 -2.05 10.75 1.05
C ALA A 110 -1.72 9.90 -0.19
N MET A 111 -0.90 8.85 -0.03
CA MET A 111 -0.58 7.91 -1.10
C MET A 111 -1.74 7.01 -1.51
N LEU A 112 -2.73 6.80 -0.64
CA LEU A 112 -3.85 5.91 -0.91
C LEU A 112 -4.84 6.61 -1.85
N MET A 113 -5.02 6.05 -3.03
CA MET A 113 -6.00 6.56 -4.00
C MET A 113 -7.40 5.99 -3.70
N PRO A 114 -8.46 6.67 -4.16
CA PRO A 114 -9.80 6.11 -4.06
C PRO A 114 -9.91 4.76 -4.77
N PHE A 115 -10.74 3.86 -4.23
CA PHE A 115 -11.04 2.59 -4.89
C PHE A 115 -11.64 2.81 -6.28
N ASP A 116 -11.19 2.01 -7.24
CA ASP A 116 -11.78 1.95 -8.56
C ASP A 116 -13.10 1.15 -8.54
N VAL A 117 -14.15 1.71 -9.11
CA VAL A 117 -15.50 1.11 -9.11
C VAL A 117 -15.49 -0.24 -9.85
N GLN A 118 -14.81 -0.30 -11.00
CA GLN A 118 -14.79 -1.51 -11.82
C GLN A 118 -14.05 -2.66 -11.12
N ARG A 119 -12.95 -2.35 -10.41
CA ARG A 119 -12.21 -3.35 -9.63
C ARG A 119 -13.05 -3.89 -8.47
N VAL A 120 -13.80 -3.02 -7.78
CA VAL A 120 -14.69 -3.44 -6.67
C VAL A 120 -15.85 -4.28 -7.20
N GLU A 121 -16.47 -3.91 -8.34
CA GLU A 121 -17.53 -4.68 -8.97
C GLU A 121 -17.03 -6.06 -9.43
N LEU A 122 -15.85 -6.10 -10.06
CA LEU A 122 -15.21 -7.37 -10.45
C LEU A 122 -14.96 -8.27 -9.24
N LEU A 123 -14.44 -7.70 -8.13
CA LEU A 123 -14.20 -8.44 -6.90
C LEU A 123 -15.49 -9.05 -6.34
N ARG A 124 -16.58 -8.28 -6.34
CA ARG A 124 -17.92 -8.77 -5.94
C ARG A 124 -18.43 -9.92 -6.82
N GLU A 125 -18.23 -9.83 -8.13
CA GLU A 125 -18.62 -10.90 -9.05
C GLU A 125 -17.77 -12.16 -8.87
N LEU A 126 -16.47 -12.01 -8.62
CA LEU A 126 -15.59 -13.14 -8.33
C LEU A 126 -15.97 -13.83 -7.02
N GLY A 127 -16.30 -13.06 -5.97
CA GLY A 127 -16.73 -13.59 -4.68
C GLY A 127 -18.04 -14.40 -4.73
N LYS A 128 -18.85 -14.26 -5.80
CA LYS A 128 -20.02 -15.12 -6.03
C LYS A 128 -19.65 -16.49 -6.62
N ARG A 129 -18.45 -16.64 -7.16
CA ARG A 129 -17.99 -17.85 -7.87
C ARG A 129 -17.07 -18.72 -7.07
N CYS A 130 -16.20 -18.12 -6.28
CA CYS A 130 -15.24 -18.84 -5.42
C CYS A 130 -14.89 -18.00 -4.18
N PRO A 131 -14.36 -18.62 -3.11
CA PRO A 131 -13.85 -17.92 -1.95
C PRO A 131 -12.77 -16.92 -2.34
N VAL A 132 -12.87 -15.68 -1.83
CA VAL A 132 -11.90 -14.63 -2.05
C VAL A 132 -11.27 -14.22 -0.71
N TYR A 133 -9.96 -14.08 -0.71
CA TYR A 133 -9.14 -13.68 0.44
C TYR A 133 -8.32 -12.44 0.10
N LEU A 134 -7.99 -11.67 1.12
CA LEU A 134 -7.04 -10.56 1.01
C LEU A 134 -5.75 -10.92 1.75
N LEU A 135 -4.61 -10.67 1.12
CA LEU A 135 -3.29 -10.69 1.74
C LEU A 135 -2.60 -9.36 1.41
N SER A 136 -2.35 -8.52 2.41
CA SER A 136 -1.83 -7.18 2.18
C SER A 136 -0.73 -6.82 3.16
N ASN A 137 0.36 -6.29 2.62
CA ASN A 137 1.36 -5.60 3.42
C ASN A 137 0.89 -4.17 3.67
N THR A 138 0.43 -3.88 4.90
CA THR A 138 -0.14 -2.58 5.26
C THR A 138 -0.12 -2.35 6.76
N ASN A 139 -0.09 -1.08 7.15
CA ASN A 139 -0.09 -0.61 8.53
C ASN A 139 -1.49 -0.19 9.00
N LEU A 140 -1.63 0.06 10.31
CA LEU A 140 -2.91 0.43 10.92
C LEU A 140 -3.50 1.75 10.38
N PRO A 141 -2.76 2.88 10.26
CA PRO A 141 -3.28 4.12 9.68
C PRO A 141 -3.84 3.93 8.26
N HIS A 142 -3.14 3.23 7.39
CA HIS A 142 -3.62 2.94 6.04
C HIS A 142 -4.89 2.10 6.07
N ARG A 143 -4.94 1.09 6.95
CA ARG A 143 -6.10 0.21 7.10
C ARG A 143 -7.36 0.97 7.56
N ILE A 144 -7.22 1.87 8.52
CA ILE A 144 -8.32 2.74 8.95
C ILE A 144 -8.78 3.59 7.76
N ARG A 145 -7.86 4.27 7.09
CA ARG A 145 -8.15 5.21 6.02
C ARG A 145 -8.84 4.57 4.82
N PHE A 146 -8.33 3.43 4.32
CA PHE A 146 -8.96 2.80 3.16
C PHE A 146 -10.33 2.19 3.48
N ARG A 147 -10.55 1.66 4.70
CA ARG A 147 -11.87 1.17 5.14
C ARG A 147 -12.89 2.30 5.22
N GLU A 148 -12.51 3.46 5.72
CA GLU A 148 -13.35 4.66 5.73
C GLU A 148 -13.70 5.11 4.31
N SER A 149 -12.70 5.27 3.45
CA SER A 149 -12.88 5.64 2.05
C SER A 149 -13.78 4.64 1.29
N PHE A 150 -13.65 3.35 1.57
CA PHE A 150 -14.52 2.33 1.00
C PHE A 150 -15.96 2.50 1.47
N ARG A 151 -16.17 2.64 2.77
CA ARG A 151 -17.51 2.82 3.37
C ARG A 151 -18.21 4.07 2.85
N GLU A 152 -17.49 5.18 2.73
CA GLU A 152 -18.00 6.44 2.19
C GLU A 152 -18.48 6.30 0.74
N ARG A 153 -17.71 5.55 -0.08
CA ARG A 153 -17.96 5.45 -1.52
C ARG A 153 -18.95 4.37 -1.92
N PHE A 154 -18.94 3.22 -1.23
CA PHE A 154 -19.70 2.02 -1.62
C PHE A 154 -20.72 1.59 -0.58
N GLY A 155 -20.67 2.14 0.64
CA GLY A 155 -21.43 1.62 1.79
C GLY A 155 -20.90 0.26 2.26
N GLY A 156 -21.32 -0.16 3.45
CA GLY A 156 -20.90 -1.43 4.04
C GLY A 156 -19.42 -1.47 4.44
N SER A 157 -18.90 -2.66 4.69
CA SER A 157 -17.52 -2.89 5.10
C SER A 157 -16.68 -3.45 3.94
N PHE A 158 -15.46 -2.94 3.77
CA PHE A 158 -14.49 -3.49 2.82
C PHE A 158 -14.18 -4.96 3.10
N ASP A 159 -14.05 -5.31 4.37
CA ASP A 159 -13.68 -6.68 4.77
C ASP A 159 -14.76 -7.72 4.44
N GLU A 160 -16.04 -7.29 4.29
CA GLU A 160 -17.15 -8.17 3.88
C GLU A 160 -17.05 -8.67 2.44
N LEU A 161 -16.15 -8.10 1.63
CA LEU A 161 -15.86 -8.59 0.28
C LEU A 161 -15.04 -9.89 0.29
N PHE A 162 -14.49 -10.28 1.43
CA PHE A 162 -13.55 -11.40 1.57
C PHE A 162 -14.04 -12.39 2.61
N VAL A 163 -13.69 -13.66 2.42
CA VAL A 163 -13.85 -14.67 3.46
C VAL A 163 -12.97 -14.34 4.67
N ARG A 164 -11.75 -13.83 4.39
CA ARG A 164 -10.81 -13.36 5.42
C ARG A 164 -9.79 -12.42 4.83
N CYS A 165 -9.40 -11.40 5.62
CA CYS A 165 -8.31 -10.51 5.35
C CYS A 165 -7.09 -10.86 6.22
N PHE A 166 -5.90 -10.86 5.64
CA PHE A 166 -4.62 -11.05 6.30
C PHE A 166 -3.77 -9.80 6.08
N TYR A 167 -3.34 -9.18 7.18
CA TYR A 167 -2.53 -7.97 7.17
C TYR A 167 -1.18 -8.25 7.83
N SER A 168 -0.07 -7.86 7.16
CA SER A 168 1.29 -8.12 7.64
C SER A 168 1.54 -7.59 9.05
N ALA A 169 1.08 -6.37 9.35
CA ALA A 169 1.22 -5.76 10.68
C ALA A 169 0.51 -6.54 11.80
N GLU A 170 -0.52 -7.35 11.50
CA GLU A 170 -1.18 -8.22 12.48
C GLU A 170 -0.49 -9.58 12.61
N LEU A 171 0.22 -9.99 11.57
CA LEU A 171 0.95 -11.26 11.53
C LEU A 171 2.39 -11.11 12.02
N HIS A 172 2.83 -9.86 12.26
CA HIS A 172 4.21 -9.51 12.61
C HIS A 172 5.25 -10.05 11.60
N LEU A 173 4.92 -9.97 10.29
CA LEU A 173 5.71 -10.46 9.16
C LEU A 173 6.32 -9.28 8.38
#